data_00ebae3d1002458514dfbcbb70a46a16
#
_entry.id   00ebae3d1002458514dfbcbb70a46a16
#
_cell.length_a   1.000
_cell.length_b   1.000
_cell.length_c   1.000
_cell.angle_alpha   90.00
_cell.angle_beta   90.00
_cell.angle_gamma   90.00
#
_symmetry.space_group_name_H-M   'P 1'
#
loop_
_entity.id
_entity.type
_entity.pdbx_description
1 polymer ?
#
loop_
_entity_poly.entity_id
_entity_poly.type
_entity_poly.pdbx_seq_one_letter_code
_entity_poly.pdbx_strand_id
1 'polypeptide(L)'
;PYTTLFRSDLSALHGADLVAVPAIHDPGAAGYPREALDALRAAADAGSIILTVCSGAFVAGAAGLLDGRPCTTHWMHADELSRQYPTARVDRNVLFVDDGNLITSAGTAAGIDACLHLVRRELGSATTNVIARRMVVPPQRDGGQRQYIDQPIPPRCSEGFAPQLDWIITNLEQPHTVATLARRANMSARTFARRFVDETGTTPMQWITDQRVLYARRLLEETDLEIDRVAERSGFGSATLLRHHFRRIIGVTPSDYRRSFAA
;
A
#
# COMPACT_ATOMS: atom_id res chain seq x y z
N PRO A 1 25.21 17.22 15.48
CA PRO A 1 24.94 18.63 15.72
C PRO A 1 23.60 19.12 15.22
N TYR A 2 23.11 18.61 14.10
CA TYR A 2 21.77 19.01 13.59
C TYR A 2 20.60 18.49 14.46
N THR A 3 20.79 17.43 15.22
CA THR A 3 19.79 16.85 16.11
C THR A 3 19.58 17.66 17.41
N THR A 4 20.47 18.57 17.75
CA THR A 4 20.34 19.39 18.97
C THR A 4 19.43 20.60 18.80
N LEU A 5 19.19 21.05 17.57
CA LEU A 5 18.39 22.25 17.27
C LEU A 5 16.87 22.05 17.44
N PHE A 6 16.40 20.78 17.46
CA PHE A 6 14.97 20.42 17.45
C PHE A 6 14.57 19.48 18.60
N ARG A 7 15.36 19.40 19.67
CA ARG A 7 15.00 18.59 20.84
C ARG A 7 14.11 19.41 21.77
N SER A 8 12.83 19.12 21.69
CA SER A 8 11.86 19.42 22.74
C SER A 8 11.60 18.15 23.54
N ASP A 9 11.17 18.26 24.76
CA ASP A 9 10.61 17.13 25.51
C ASP A 9 9.17 16.83 25.05
N LEU A 10 8.56 15.82 25.62
CA LEU A 10 7.19 15.40 25.25
C LEU A 10 6.12 16.46 25.58
N SER A 11 6.45 17.48 26.38
CA SER A 11 5.52 18.58 26.68
C SER A 11 5.19 19.40 25.43
N ALA A 12 6.06 19.37 24.39
CA ALA A 12 5.81 20.02 23.10
C ALA A 12 4.63 19.42 22.32
N LEU A 13 4.15 18.24 22.69
CA LEU A 13 2.94 17.66 22.10
C LEU A 13 1.67 18.35 22.61
N HIS A 14 1.76 19.01 23.76
CA HIS A 14 0.63 19.69 24.35
C HIS A 14 0.23 20.94 23.53
N GLY A 15 -1.01 20.94 23.03
CA GLY A 15 -1.51 22.02 22.19
C GLY A 15 -1.00 22.03 20.74
N ALA A 16 -0.34 20.95 20.30
CA ALA A 16 0.04 20.78 18.91
C ALA A 16 -1.21 20.50 18.04
N ASP A 17 -1.35 21.19 16.90
CA ASP A 17 -2.41 20.89 15.93
C ASP A 17 -2.15 19.54 15.21
N LEU A 18 -0.89 19.19 15.02
CA LEU A 18 -0.44 17.99 14.33
C LEU A 18 0.71 17.34 15.07
N VAL A 19 0.58 16.04 15.30
CA VAL A 19 1.67 15.18 15.81
C VAL A 19 2.01 14.14 14.75
N ALA A 20 3.23 14.22 14.18
CA ALA A 20 3.71 13.26 13.21
C ALA A 20 4.57 12.19 13.90
N VAL A 21 4.19 10.92 13.76
CA VAL A 21 4.93 9.77 14.28
C VAL A 21 5.70 9.13 13.12
N PRO A 22 7.03 9.25 13.09
CA PRO A 22 7.84 8.71 11.99
C PRO A 22 7.92 7.19 12.04
N ALA A 23 8.52 6.60 11.00
CA ALA A 23 8.89 5.20 11.00
C ALA A 23 9.89 4.89 12.14
N ILE A 24 9.69 3.74 12.77
CA ILE A 24 10.55 3.22 13.85
C ILE A 24 11.33 1.99 13.35
N HIS A 25 12.49 1.77 13.93
CA HIS A 25 13.43 0.74 13.43
C HIS A 25 12.95 -0.69 13.71
N ASP A 26 12.34 -0.94 14.86
CA ASP A 26 11.86 -2.26 15.27
C ASP A 26 10.41 -2.17 15.78
N PRO A 27 9.43 -2.31 14.89
CA PRO A 27 8.02 -2.19 15.26
C PRO A 27 7.50 -3.32 16.16
N GLY A 28 8.23 -4.44 16.23
CA GLY A 28 7.91 -5.59 17.10
C GLY A 28 8.66 -5.61 18.43
N ALA A 29 9.55 -4.63 18.68
CA ALA A 29 10.34 -4.56 19.91
C ALA A 29 9.47 -4.41 21.16
N ALA A 30 9.96 -4.95 22.26
CA ALA A 30 9.29 -4.92 23.56
C ALA A 30 9.17 -3.50 24.11
N GLY A 31 8.00 -2.91 23.91
CA GLY A 31 7.51 -1.76 24.68
C GLY A 31 8.06 -0.39 24.21
N TYR A 32 7.13 0.50 23.91
CA TYR A 32 7.43 1.92 23.75
C TYR A 32 7.44 2.61 25.13
N PRO A 33 8.20 3.69 25.32
CA PRO A 33 8.18 4.45 26.56
C PRO A 33 6.75 4.88 26.92
N ARG A 34 6.30 4.50 28.11
CA ARG A 34 4.92 4.76 28.56
C ARG A 34 4.57 6.26 28.49
N GLU A 35 5.53 7.09 28.88
CA GLU A 35 5.40 8.56 28.82
C GLU A 35 5.10 9.06 27.40
N ALA A 36 5.74 8.47 26.38
CA ALA A 36 5.50 8.83 24.98
C ALA A 36 4.09 8.40 24.52
N LEU A 37 3.63 7.21 24.94
CA LEU A 37 2.29 6.72 24.62
C LEU A 37 1.21 7.57 25.29
N ASP A 38 1.43 7.93 26.56
CA ASP A 38 0.50 8.77 27.34
C ASP A 38 0.43 10.19 26.75
N ALA A 39 1.58 10.76 26.36
CA ALA A 39 1.62 12.06 25.70
C ALA A 39 0.93 12.06 24.33
N LEU A 40 1.13 11.00 23.53
CA LEU A 40 0.47 10.85 22.22
C LEU A 40 -1.05 10.72 22.38
N ARG A 41 -1.50 9.95 23.38
CA ARG A 41 -2.92 9.79 23.70
C ARG A 41 -3.54 11.11 24.14
N ALA A 42 -2.86 11.82 25.04
CA ALA A 42 -3.31 13.12 25.53
C ALA A 42 -3.43 14.15 24.39
N ALA A 43 -2.48 14.16 23.45
CA ALA A 43 -2.55 15.02 22.26
C ALA A 43 -3.76 14.67 21.38
N ALA A 44 -4.00 13.37 21.11
CA ALA A 44 -5.15 12.91 20.34
C ALA A 44 -6.49 13.29 21.02
N ASP A 45 -6.58 13.11 22.33
CA ASP A 45 -7.77 13.46 23.14
C ASP A 45 -8.01 14.98 23.17
N ALA A 46 -6.95 15.78 23.09
CA ALA A 46 -7.01 17.24 22.97
C ALA A 46 -7.40 17.72 21.56
N GLY A 47 -7.55 16.81 20.58
CA GLY A 47 -7.98 17.13 19.23
C GLY A 47 -6.84 17.28 18.21
N SER A 48 -5.59 16.99 18.59
CA SER A 48 -4.48 16.97 17.62
C SER A 48 -4.73 15.94 16.53
N ILE A 49 -4.32 16.25 15.31
CA ILE A 49 -4.24 15.28 14.21
C ILE A 49 -3.02 14.42 14.45
N ILE A 50 -3.19 13.11 14.49
CA ILE A 50 -2.09 12.16 14.57
C ILE A 50 -1.81 11.60 13.17
N LEU A 51 -0.63 11.84 12.64
CA LEU A 51 -0.19 11.30 11.35
C LEU A 51 0.93 10.30 11.57
N THR A 52 0.73 9.05 11.15
CA THR A 52 1.77 8.01 11.27
C THR A 52 2.35 7.67 9.90
N VAL A 53 3.67 7.47 9.88
CA VAL A 53 4.40 7.07 8.68
C VAL A 53 4.95 5.66 8.87
N CYS A 54 4.57 4.74 7.95
CA CYS A 54 5.10 3.37 7.92
C CYS A 54 4.89 2.65 9.27
N SER A 55 5.97 2.13 9.88
CA SER A 55 5.96 1.47 11.19
C SER A 55 5.58 2.38 12.37
N GLY A 56 5.45 3.70 12.18
CA GLY A 56 4.89 4.60 13.18
C GLY A 56 3.46 4.24 13.62
N ALA A 57 2.72 3.50 12.79
CA ALA A 57 1.40 2.96 13.14
C ALA A 57 1.41 2.05 14.38
N PHE A 58 2.52 1.36 14.66
CA PHE A 58 2.65 0.52 15.86
C PHE A 58 2.66 1.35 17.15
N VAL A 59 3.25 2.54 17.12
CA VAL A 59 3.21 3.46 18.27
C VAL A 59 1.77 3.93 18.52
N ALA A 60 1.03 4.26 17.46
CA ALA A 60 -0.38 4.60 17.57
C ALA A 60 -1.23 3.42 18.09
N GLY A 61 -0.91 2.19 17.65
CA GLY A 61 -1.54 0.97 18.17
C GLY A 61 -1.26 0.77 19.65
N ALA A 62 -0.01 0.91 20.09
CA ALA A 62 0.38 0.81 21.50
C ALA A 62 -0.27 1.91 22.37
N ALA A 63 -0.54 3.08 21.78
CA ALA A 63 -1.29 4.14 22.44
C ALA A 63 -2.83 3.88 22.46
N GLY A 64 -3.33 2.78 21.84
CA GLY A 64 -4.75 2.47 21.76
C GLY A 64 -5.52 3.31 20.71
N LEU A 65 -4.81 4.07 19.87
CA LEU A 65 -5.45 4.98 18.90
C LEU A 65 -5.97 4.26 17.64
N LEU A 66 -5.64 2.98 17.46
CA LEU A 66 -6.10 2.18 16.31
C LEU A 66 -7.34 1.33 16.63
N ASP A 67 -7.78 1.27 17.90
CA ASP A 67 -8.85 0.37 18.31
C ASP A 67 -10.18 0.66 17.60
N GLY A 68 -10.67 -0.33 16.85
CA GLY A 68 -11.89 -0.24 16.04
C GLY A 68 -11.81 0.68 14.83
N ARG A 69 -10.65 1.26 14.53
CA ARG A 69 -10.46 2.26 13.47
C ARG A 69 -9.83 1.68 12.21
N PRO A 70 -10.18 2.20 11.02
CA PRO A 70 -9.48 1.87 9.80
C PRO A 70 -8.07 2.47 9.82
N CYS A 71 -7.08 1.70 9.39
CA CYS A 71 -5.69 2.15 9.36
C CYS A 71 -4.88 1.39 8.32
N THR A 72 -3.69 1.87 8.05
CA THR A 72 -2.70 1.17 7.23
C THR A 72 -1.29 1.35 7.79
N THR A 73 -0.38 0.56 7.29
CA THR A 73 1.07 0.65 7.49
C THR A 73 1.76 0.15 6.23
N HIS A 74 3.08 0.14 6.22
CA HIS A 74 3.83 -0.49 5.13
C HIS A 74 3.42 -1.96 4.97
N TRP A 75 3.22 -2.40 3.73
CA TRP A 75 2.73 -3.75 3.42
C TRP A 75 3.52 -4.88 4.13
N MET A 76 4.83 -4.71 4.31
CA MET A 76 5.68 -5.67 5.02
C MET A 76 5.29 -5.85 6.49
N HIS A 77 4.66 -4.86 7.08
CA HIS A 77 4.30 -4.82 8.49
C HIS A 77 2.79 -5.00 8.75
N ALA A 78 1.97 -5.06 7.70
CA ALA A 78 0.51 -5.08 7.83
C ALA A 78 0.00 -6.31 8.61
N ASP A 79 0.55 -7.50 8.32
CA ASP A 79 0.16 -8.73 9.02
C ASP A 79 0.61 -8.72 10.49
N GLU A 80 1.78 -8.11 10.78
CA GLU A 80 2.28 -7.95 12.14
C GLU A 80 1.41 -6.96 12.92
N LEU A 81 1.07 -5.81 12.31
CA LEU A 81 0.20 -4.81 12.92
C LEU A 81 -1.17 -5.41 13.28
N SER A 82 -1.78 -6.15 12.34
CA SER A 82 -3.07 -6.84 12.57
C SER A 82 -2.98 -7.87 13.69
N ARG A 83 -1.85 -8.55 13.86
CA ARG A 83 -1.65 -9.56 14.89
C ARG A 83 -1.45 -8.94 16.27
N GLN A 84 -0.70 -7.84 16.36
CA GLN A 84 -0.46 -7.14 17.61
C GLN A 84 -1.66 -6.34 18.09
N TYR A 85 -2.44 -5.77 17.15
CA TYR A 85 -3.61 -4.93 17.44
C TYR A 85 -4.84 -5.48 16.72
N PRO A 86 -5.44 -6.57 17.22
CA PRO A 86 -6.51 -7.29 16.52
C PRO A 86 -7.83 -6.52 16.41
N THR A 87 -8.00 -5.45 17.18
CA THR A 87 -9.14 -4.53 17.09
C THR A 87 -8.99 -3.52 15.96
N ALA A 88 -7.77 -3.27 15.46
CA ALA A 88 -7.52 -2.36 14.36
C ALA A 88 -8.00 -2.96 13.02
N ARG A 89 -8.61 -2.14 12.17
CA ARG A 89 -9.05 -2.54 10.83
C ARG A 89 -7.96 -2.21 9.80
N VAL A 90 -6.93 -3.04 9.74
CA VAL A 90 -5.76 -2.80 8.90
C VAL A 90 -6.05 -3.12 7.43
N ASP A 91 -5.93 -2.13 6.55
CA ASP A 91 -5.94 -2.30 5.09
C ASP A 91 -4.51 -2.22 4.53
N ARG A 92 -3.98 -3.35 4.09
CA ARG A 92 -2.63 -3.47 3.53
C ARG A 92 -2.50 -2.96 2.08
N ASN A 93 -3.63 -2.68 1.42
CA ASN A 93 -3.64 -2.38 -0.01
C ASN A 93 -3.68 -0.89 -0.34
N VAL A 94 -3.77 -0.01 0.66
CA VAL A 94 -3.94 1.44 0.47
C VAL A 94 -2.66 2.21 0.81
N LEU A 95 -2.48 3.38 0.20
CA LEU A 95 -1.32 4.23 0.47
C LEU A 95 -1.42 4.92 1.83
N PHE A 96 -2.59 5.42 2.14
CA PHE A 96 -2.91 6.01 3.44
C PHE A 96 -4.41 5.92 3.72
N VAL A 97 -4.75 6.01 4.99
CA VAL A 97 -6.13 6.10 5.49
C VAL A 97 -6.26 7.40 6.27
N ASP A 98 -7.25 8.20 5.93
CA ASP A 98 -7.68 9.36 6.70
C ASP A 98 -8.96 9.01 7.45
N ASP A 99 -8.88 8.92 8.78
CA ASP A 99 -9.99 8.67 9.69
C ASP A 99 -10.18 9.88 10.63
N GLY A 100 -10.24 11.07 10.02
CA GLY A 100 -10.48 12.33 10.76
C GLY A 100 -9.24 12.85 11.46
N ASN A 101 -9.12 12.62 12.76
CA ASN A 101 -7.95 13.03 13.54
C ASN A 101 -6.81 11.99 13.55
N LEU A 102 -6.97 10.87 12.87
CA LEU A 102 -5.92 9.87 12.69
C LEU A 102 -5.68 9.62 11.21
N ILE A 103 -4.45 9.87 10.76
CA ILE A 103 -4.01 9.57 9.39
C ILE A 103 -2.87 8.58 9.51
N THR A 104 -3.02 7.41 8.85
CA THR A 104 -1.98 6.38 8.81
C THR A 104 -1.52 6.15 7.38
N SER A 105 -0.23 5.95 7.16
CA SER A 105 0.32 5.79 5.82
C SER A 105 1.30 4.63 5.69
N ALA A 106 1.41 4.11 4.48
CA ALA A 106 2.35 3.04 4.13
C ALA A 106 3.83 3.45 4.19
N GLY A 107 4.10 4.74 4.38
CA GLY A 107 5.47 5.25 4.49
C GLY A 107 6.12 5.57 3.15
N THR A 108 7.39 6.01 3.20
CA THR A 108 8.15 6.47 2.02
C THR A 108 7.35 7.46 1.17
N ALA A 109 7.18 7.23 -0.12
CA ALA A 109 6.39 8.10 -1.01
C ALA A 109 4.93 8.25 -0.55
N ALA A 110 4.30 7.19 -0.03
CA ALA A 110 2.94 7.26 0.50
C ALA A 110 2.83 8.14 1.77
N GLY A 111 3.91 8.27 2.53
CA GLY A 111 3.99 9.25 3.63
C GLY A 111 3.94 10.68 3.14
N ILE A 112 4.61 10.98 2.01
CA ILE A 112 4.53 12.29 1.34
C ILE A 112 3.09 12.54 0.85
N ASP A 113 2.45 11.54 0.24
CA ASP A 113 1.07 11.65 -0.24
C ASP A 113 0.09 11.95 0.92
N ALA A 114 0.25 11.29 2.05
CA ALA A 114 -0.55 11.54 3.27
C ALA A 114 -0.33 12.97 3.81
N CYS A 115 0.92 13.45 3.83
CA CYS A 115 1.21 14.83 4.21
C CYS A 115 0.59 15.85 3.26
N LEU A 116 0.69 15.64 1.95
CA LEU A 116 0.07 16.51 0.94
C LEU A 116 -1.46 16.47 1.01
N HIS A 117 -2.03 15.30 1.30
CA HIS A 117 -3.46 15.16 1.56
C HIS A 117 -3.89 16.01 2.76
N LEU A 118 -3.17 15.91 3.88
CA LEU A 118 -3.42 16.72 5.07
C LEU A 118 -3.30 18.22 4.77
N VAL A 119 -2.22 18.66 4.11
CA VAL A 119 -2.05 20.07 3.69
C VAL A 119 -3.21 20.53 2.82
N ARG A 120 -3.69 19.69 1.91
CA ARG A 120 -4.85 19.99 1.07
C ARG A 120 -6.13 20.16 1.87
N ARG A 121 -6.34 19.29 2.84
CA ARG A 121 -7.51 19.30 3.72
C ARG A 121 -7.55 20.57 4.58
N GLU A 122 -6.42 20.94 5.18
CA GLU A 122 -6.32 22.04 6.14
C GLU A 122 -6.06 23.39 5.46
N LEU A 123 -5.21 23.44 4.42
CA LEU A 123 -4.70 24.69 3.81
C LEU A 123 -5.11 24.89 2.34
N GLY A 124 -5.88 23.96 1.78
CA GLY A 124 -6.43 24.02 0.45
C GLY A 124 -5.47 23.63 -0.68
N SER A 125 -6.05 23.47 -1.87
CA SER A 125 -5.33 22.95 -3.05
C SER A 125 -4.24 23.90 -3.58
N ALA A 126 -4.42 25.20 -3.47
CA ALA A 126 -3.43 26.17 -3.93
C ALA A 126 -2.10 26.03 -3.20
N THR A 127 -2.15 25.96 -1.86
CA THR A 127 -0.97 25.75 -1.00
C THR A 127 -0.31 24.40 -1.30
N THR A 128 -1.11 23.34 -1.40
CA THR A 128 -0.62 22.00 -1.73
C THR A 128 0.12 21.96 -3.05
N ASN A 129 -0.42 22.59 -4.10
CA ASN A 129 0.20 22.62 -5.42
C ASN A 129 1.56 23.36 -5.42
N VAL A 130 1.70 24.42 -4.62
CA VAL A 130 2.98 25.12 -4.47
C VAL A 130 4.02 24.22 -3.79
N ILE A 131 3.63 23.51 -2.72
CA ILE A 131 4.51 22.60 -1.99
C ILE A 131 4.92 21.42 -2.89
N ALA A 132 3.95 20.77 -3.54
CA ALA A 132 4.19 19.63 -4.41
C ALA A 132 5.16 19.95 -5.56
N ARG A 133 5.01 21.13 -6.20
CA ARG A 133 5.95 21.61 -7.22
C ARG A 133 7.37 21.75 -6.69
N ARG A 134 7.55 22.31 -5.48
CA ARG A 134 8.86 22.46 -4.86
C ARG A 134 9.50 21.11 -4.49
N MET A 135 8.67 20.13 -4.16
CA MET A 135 9.11 18.78 -3.84
C MET A 135 9.29 17.90 -5.09
N VAL A 136 8.89 18.39 -6.28
CA VAL A 136 8.92 17.65 -7.56
C VAL A 136 8.11 16.34 -7.45
N VAL A 137 6.94 16.42 -6.85
CA VAL A 137 6.01 15.29 -6.68
C VAL A 137 4.63 15.66 -7.20
N PRO A 138 3.78 14.68 -7.60
CA PRO A 138 2.40 14.93 -7.94
C PRO A 138 1.66 15.59 -6.77
N PRO A 139 0.82 16.61 -7.02
CA PRO A 139 0.12 17.33 -5.95
C PRO A 139 -0.98 16.51 -5.27
N GLN A 140 -1.39 15.40 -5.87
CA GLN A 140 -2.43 14.53 -5.35
C GLN A 140 -2.23 13.10 -5.84
N ARG A 141 -2.22 12.16 -4.88
CA ARG A 141 -2.47 10.74 -5.10
C ARG A 141 -3.60 10.31 -4.17
N ASP A 142 -4.48 9.44 -4.69
CA ASP A 142 -5.58 8.91 -3.89
C ASP A 142 -5.03 7.91 -2.86
N GLY A 143 -5.39 8.09 -1.59
CA GLY A 143 -5.00 7.18 -0.51
C GLY A 143 -5.43 5.74 -0.75
N GLY A 144 -6.57 5.54 -1.41
CA GLY A 144 -7.08 4.22 -1.80
C GLY A 144 -6.30 3.53 -2.92
N GLN A 145 -5.28 4.18 -3.52
CA GLN A 145 -4.39 3.49 -4.46
C GLN A 145 -3.59 2.42 -3.72
N ARG A 146 -3.40 1.28 -4.42
CA ARG A 146 -2.62 0.18 -3.84
C ARG A 146 -1.17 0.57 -3.63
N GLN A 147 -0.61 0.10 -2.52
CA GLN A 147 0.83 0.12 -2.30
C GLN A 147 1.52 -0.65 -3.42
N TYR A 148 2.70 -0.18 -3.82
CA TYR A 148 3.57 -0.93 -4.72
C TYR A 148 4.10 -2.16 -3.97
N ILE A 149 3.31 -3.22 -4.00
CA ILE A 149 3.74 -4.52 -3.52
C ILE A 149 4.23 -5.24 -4.78
N ASP A 150 5.55 -5.48 -4.89
CA ASP A 150 5.98 -6.70 -5.54
C ASP A 150 5.28 -7.79 -4.71
N GLN A 151 4.26 -8.43 -5.27
CA GLN A 151 3.72 -9.59 -4.58
C GLN A 151 4.78 -10.68 -4.70
N PRO A 152 5.62 -10.88 -3.67
CA PRO A 152 6.43 -12.07 -3.65
C PRO A 152 5.44 -13.24 -3.65
N ILE A 153 5.77 -14.26 -4.34
CA ILE A 153 5.19 -15.59 -4.10
C ILE A 153 5.17 -15.75 -2.59
N PRO A 154 4.00 -15.94 -1.95
CA PRO A 154 3.92 -15.97 -0.50
C PRO A 154 4.99 -16.93 0.04
N PRO A 155 5.80 -16.54 1.03
CA PRO A 155 6.88 -17.40 1.55
C PRO A 155 6.38 -18.70 2.20
N ARG A 156 5.06 -18.92 2.20
CA ARG A 156 4.38 -20.12 2.68
C ARG A 156 3.74 -20.97 1.59
N CYS A 157 4.09 -20.77 0.32
CA CYS A 157 3.67 -21.75 -0.69
C CYS A 157 4.31 -23.10 -0.31
N SER A 158 3.48 -24.12 -0.13
CA SER A 158 3.99 -25.48 -0.01
C SER A 158 4.90 -25.78 -1.20
N GLU A 159 6.01 -26.49 -0.98
CA GLU A 159 6.99 -26.81 -2.05
C GLU A 159 6.34 -27.34 -3.34
N GLY A 160 5.15 -27.95 -3.21
CA GLY A 160 4.39 -28.46 -4.36
C GLY A 160 3.52 -27.45 -5.12
N PHE A 161 3.35 -26.18 -4.63
CA PHE A 161 2.49 -25.21 -5.30
C PHE A 161 3.27 -24.02 -5.92
N ALA A 162 4.45 -23.70 -5.40
CA ALA A 162 5.32 -22.65 -5.92
C ALA A 162 5.62 -22.82 -7.43
N PRO A 163 5.95 -24.02 -7.97
CA PRO A 163 6.17 -24.20 -9.41
C PRO A 163 4.97 -23.86 -10.29
N GLN A 164 3.75 -23.92 -9.74
CA GLN A 164 2.54 -23.53 -10.48
C GLN A 164 2.44 -22.00 -10.61
N LEU A 165 2.78 -21.27 -9.56
CA LEU A 165 2.79 -19.81 -9.57
C LEU A 165 3.89 -19.27 -10.48
N ASP A 166 5.09 -19.83 -10.40
CA ASP A 166 6.22 -19.48 -11.28
C ASP A 166 5.89 -19.70 -12.75
N TRP A 167 5.25 -20.83 -13.06
CA TRP A 167 4.83 -21.12 -14.42
C TRP A 167 3.80 -20.11 -14.91
N ILE A 168 2.81 -19.73 -14.08
CA ILE A 168 1.81 -18.72 -14.45
C ILE A 168 2.48 -17.38 -14.75
N ILE A 169 3.42 -16.94 -13.90
CA ILE A 169 4.16 -15.68 -14.08
C ILE A 169 4.93 -15.70 -15.41
N THR A 170 5.59 -16.82 -15.73
CA THR A 170 6.36 -16.97 -16.96
C THR A 170 5.47 -17.02 -18.22
N ASN A 171 4.17 -17.33 -18.06
CA ASN A 171 3.23 -17.52 -19.17
C ASN A 171 2.02 -16.58 -19.08
N LEU A 172 2.19 -15.36 -18.54
CA LEU A 172 1.07 -14.40 -18.31
C LEU A 172 0.33 -14.01 -19.59
N GLU A 173 1.00 -13.99 -20.73
CA GLU A 173 0.42 -13.66 -22.04
C GLU A 173 -0.58 -14.72 -22.54
N GLN A 174 -0.44 -15.95 -22.07
CA GLN A 174 -1.33 -17.04 -22.48
C GLN A 174 -2.72 -16.92 -21.83
N PRO A 175 -3.78 -17.41 -22.50
CA PRO A 175 -5.10 -17.48 -21.89
C PRO A 175 -5.12 -18.52 -20.77
N HIS A 176 -5.51 -18.10 -19.58
CA HIS A 176 -5.64 -18.96 -18.41
C HIS A 176 -7.11 -19.12 -18.01
N THR A 177 -7.47 -20.33 -17.64
CA THR A 177 -8.73 -20.65 -16.94
C THR A 177 -8.45 -21.51 -15.72
N VAL A 178 -9.33 -21.48 -14.73
CA VAL A 178 -9.19 -22.35 -13.56
C VAL A 178 -9.09 -23.82 -13.98
N ALA A 179 -9.83 -24.23 -15.03
CA ALA A 179 -9.81 -25.60 -15.53
C ALA A 179 -8.46 -25.98 -16.17
N THR A 180 -7.83 -25.09 -16.94
CA THR A 180 -6.51 -25.36 -17.56
C THR A 180 -5.41 -25.43 -16.52
N LEU A 181 -5.45 -24.54 -15.53
CA LEU A 181 -4.48 -24.51 -14.43
C LEU A 181 -4.61 -25.73 -13.51
N ALA A 182 -5.85 -26.14 -13.21
CA ALA A 182 -6.13 -27.32 -12.40
C ALA A 182 -5.62 -28.61 -13.07
N ARG A 183 -5.87 -28.76 -14.39
CA ARG A 183 -5.33 -29.92 -15.16
C ARG A 183 -3.81 -29.97 -15.11
N ARG A 184 -3.15 -28.82 -15.27
CA ARG A 184 -1.69 -28.73 -15.17
C ARG A 184 -1.18 -29.16 -13.79
N ALA A 185 -1.90 -28.82 -12.73
CA ALA A 185 -1.58 -29.18 -11.35
C ALA A 185 -2.07 -30.59 -10.97
N ASN A 186 -2.60 -31.39 -11.89
CA ASN A 186 -3.22 -32.71 -11.64
C ASN A 186 -4.29 -32.65 -10.55
N MET A 187 -5.12 -31.61 -10.54
CA MET A 187 -6.18 -31.37 -9.56
C MET A 187 -7.53 -31.16 -10.23
N SER A 188 -8.62 -31.37 -9.48
CA SER A 188 -9.92 -30.88 -9.89
C SER A 188 -9.96 -29.36 -9.83
N ALA A 189 -10.80 -28.70 -10.65
CA ALA A 189 -10.94 -27.24 -10.64
C ALA A 189 -11.31 -26.69 -9.25
N ARG A 190 -12.18 -27.39 -8.51
CA ARG A 190 -12.59 -27.04 -7.14
C ARG A 190 -11.42 -27.14 -6.16
N THR A 191 -10.64 -28.22 -6.22
CA THR A 191 -9.48 -28.43 -5.32
C THR A 191 -8.40 -27.39 -5.60
N PHE A 192 -8.12 -27.14 -6.88
CA PHE A 192 -7.15 -26.13 -7.30
C PHE A 192 -7.53 -24.74 -6.80
N ALA A 193 -8.79 -24.31 -7.06
CA ALA A 193 -9.24 -22.97 -6.65
C ALA A 193 -9.16 -22.78 -5.12
N ARG A 194 -9.59 -23.79 -4.33
CA ARG A 194 -9.49 -23.71 -2.87
C ARG A 194 -8.03 -23.62 -2.41
N ARG A 195 -7.18 -24.54 -2.89
CA ARG A 195 -5.76 -24.53 -2.53
C ARG A 195 -5.05 -23.26 -2.95
N PHE A 196 -5.42 -22.71 -4.12
CA PHE A 196 -4.87 -21.45 -4.60
C PHE A 196 -5.20 -20.30 -3.64
N VAL A 197 -6.45 -20.24 -3.13
CA VAL A 197 -6.86 -19.24 -2.13
C VAL A 197 -6.12 -19.46 -0.81
N ASP A 198 -6.00 -20.70 -0.36
CA ASP A 198 -5.29 -21.04 0.88
C ASP A 198 -3.80 -20.61 0.81
N GLU A 199 -3.17 -20.76 -0.36
CA GLU A 199 -1.74 -20.45 -0.57
C GLU A 199 -1.49 -18.96 -0.90
N THR A 200 -2.40 -18.28 -1.62
CA THR A 200 -2.17 -16.92 -2.14
C THR A 200 -3.07 -15.85 -1.52
N GLY A 201 -4.09 -16.23 -0.76
CA GLY A 201 -5.08 -15.33 -0.18
C GLY A 201 -6.10 -14.78 -1.17
N THR A 202 -6.07 -15.18 -2.46
CA THR A 202 -6.99 -14.66 -3.48
C THR A 202 -7.34 -15.72 -4.54
N THR A 203 -8.36 -15.45 -5.37
CA THR A 203 -8.75 -16.40 -6.42
C THR A 203 -7.71 -16.45 -7.56
N PRO A 204 -7.57 -17.59 -8.28
CA PRO A 204 -6.60 -17.72 -9.37
C PRO A 204 -6.74 -16.63 -10.44
N MET A 205 -7.95 -16.29 -10.86
CA MET A 205 -8.15 -15.31 -11.92
C MET A 205 -7.91 -13.87 -11.45
N GLN A 206 -8.20 -13.56 -10.16
CA GLN A 206 -7.87 -12.26 -9.61
C GLN A 206 -6.35 -12.11 -9.49
N TRP A 207 -5.65 -13.12 -8.97
CA TRP A 207 -4.20 -13.13 -8.85
C TRP A 207 -3.50 -12.93 -10.22
N ILE A 208 -3.95 -13.68 -11.26
CA ILE A 208 -3.42 -13.53 -12.62
C ILE A 208 -3.66 -12.10 -13.15
N THR A 209 -4.84 -11.54 -12.89
CA THR A 209 -5.15 -10.17 -13.30
C THR A 209 -4.21 -9.17 -12.63
N ASP A 210 -3.93 -9.35 -11.34
CA ASP A 210 -3.02 -8.49 -10.59
C ASP A 210 -1.58 -8.62 -11.15
N GLN A 211 -1.10 -9.85 -11.43
CA GLN A 211 0.23 -10.07 -12.05
C GLN A 211 0.32 -9.46 -13.46
N ARG A 212 -0.73 -9.56 -14.26
CA ARG A 212 -0.80 -8.92 -15.59
C ARG A 212 -0.73 -7.39 -15.51
N VAL A 213 -1.38 -6.79 -14.52
CA VAL A 213 -1.30 -5.33 -14.30
C VAL A 213 0.12 -4.94 -13.88
N LEU A 214 0.77 -5.71 -13.00
CA LEU A 214 2.16 -5.47 -12.61
C LEU A 214 3.11 -5.56 -13.81
N TYR A 215 2.93 -6.57 -14.66
CA TYR A 215 3.73 -6.71 -15.87
C TYR A 215 3.46 -5.60 -16.89
N ALA A 216 2.19 -5.23 -17.10
CA ALA A 216 1.83 -4.10 -17.96
C ALA A 216 2.47 -2.79 -17.48
N ARG A 217 2.48 -2.57 -16.15
CA ARG A 217 3.12 -1.41 -15.53
C ARG A 217 4.62 -1.37 -15.86
N ARG A 218 5.32 -2.49 -15.66
CA ARG A 218 6.74 -2.62 -16.00
C ARG A 218 7.00 -2.31 -17.49
N LEU A 219 6.17 -2.84 -18.39
CA LEU A 219 6.28 -2.52 -19.82
C LEU A 219 6.07 -1.02 -20.12
N LEU A 220 5.18 -0.36 -19.40
CA LEU A 220 4.94 1.09 -19.53
C LEU A 220 6.11 1.94 -19.01
N GLU A 221 6.82 1.48 -18.01
CA GLU A 221 7.99 2.13 -17.39
C GLU A 221 9.27 1.90 -18.21
N GLU A 222 9.46 0.68 -18.72
CA GLU A 222 10.74 0.25 -19.35
C GLU A 222 10.74 0.34 -20.89
N THR A 223 9.57 0.58 -21.53
CA THR A 223 9.46 0.54 -23.00
C THR A 223 8.51 1.61 -23.55
N ASP A 224 8.71 1.95 -24.84
CA ASP A 224 7.82 2.85 -25.61
C ASP A 224 6.73 2.10 -26.40
N LEU A 225 6.42 0.86 -26.01
CA LEU A 225 5.42 0.06 -26.71
C LEU A 225 4.04 0.74 -26.68
N GLU A 226 3.35 0.74 -27.83
CA GLU A 226 1.97 1.19 -27.92
C GLU A 226 1.06 0.43 -26.92
N ILE A 227 0.02 1.10 -26.41
CA ILE A 227 -0.87 0.53 -25.37
C ILE A 227 -1.48 -0.81 -25.80
N ASP A 228 -1.79 -0.98 -27.09
CA ASP A 228 -2.31 -2.22 -27.61
C ASP A 228 -1.28 -3.37 -27.52
N ARG A 229 0.00 -3.06 -27.79
CA ARG A 229 1.09 -4.04 -27.64
C ARG A 229 1.38 -4.38 -26.18
N VAL A 230 1.26 -3.38 -25.29
CA VAL A 230 1.34 -3.62 -23.83
C VAL A 230 0.21 -4.55 -23.39
N ALA A 231 -1.01 -4.36 -23.90
CA ALA A 231 -2.14 -5.21 -23.57
C ALA A 231 -1.95 -6.66 -24.05
N GLU A 232 -1.43 -6.85 -25.27
CA GLU A 232 -1.12 -8.18 -25.80
C GLU A 232 -0.06 -8.87 -24.94
N ARG A 233 1.11 -8.22 -24.75
CA ARG A 233 2.24 -8.79 -24.01
C ARG A 233 1.94 -9.05 -22.54
N SER A 234 1.07 -8.26 -21.94
CA SER A 234 0.64 -8.49 -20.57
C SER A 234 -0.53 -9.48 -20.43
N GLY A 235 -1.01 -10.05 -21.55
CA GLY A 235 -2.03 -11.09 -21.55
C GLY A 235 -3.46 -10.59 -21.39
N PHE A 236 -3.71 -9.27 -21.52
CA PHE A 236 -5.08 -8.74 -21.55
C PHE A 236 -5.77 -8.92 -22.90
N GLY A 237 -5.00 -9.10 -23.96
CA GLY A 237 -5.50 -9.32 -25.33
C GLY A 237 -6.13 -8.09 -25.97
N SER A 238 -6.52 -7.06 -25.22
CA SER A 238 -7.03 -5.80 -25.75
C SER A 238 -6.70 -4.61 -24.83
N ALA A 239 -6.47 -3.42 -25.42
CA ALA A 239 -6.26 -2.19 -24.67
C ALA A 239 -7.48 -1.80 -23.81
N THR A 240 -8.69 -2.17 -24.23
CA THR A 240 -9.90 -1.89 -23.45
C THR A 240 -9.89 -2.64 -22.12
N LEU A 241 -9.57 -3.94 -22.13
CA LEU A 241 -9.47 -4.76 -20.93
C LEU A 241 -8.30 -4.30 -20.05
N LEU A 242 -7.15 -3.98 -20.67
CA LEU A 242 -6.02 -3.41 -19.95
C LEU A 242 -6.43 -2.12 -19.24
N ARG A 243 -7.04 -1.13 -19.93
CA ARG A 243 -7.47 0.15 -19.34
C ARG A 243 -8.44 -0.07 -18.17
N HIS A 244 -9.40 -1.00 -18.34
CA HIS A 244 -10.36 -1.31 -17.26
C HIS A 244 -9.68 -1.81 -16.00
N HIS A 245 -8.86 -2.86 -16.10
CA HIS A 245 -8.21 -3.47 -14.94
C HIS A 245 -7.11 -2.58 -14.38
N PHE A 246 -6.33 -1.93 -15.23
CA PHE A 246 -5.26 -1.03 -14.82
C PHE A 246 -5.82 0.17 -14.03
N ARG A 247 -6.88 0.82 -14.54
CA ARG A 247 -7.53 1.92 -13.81
C ARG A 247 -8.14 1.47 -12.49
N ARG A 248 -8.76 0.28 -12.46
CA ARG A 248 -9.34 -0.27 -11.22
C ARG A 248 -8.28 -0.56 -10.15
N ILE A 249 -7.07 -0.99 -10.55
CA ILE A 249 -6.02 -1.45 -9.64
C ILE A 249 -5.03 -0.32 -9.31
N ILE A 250 -4.66 0.49 -10.32
CA ILE A 250 -3.64 1.54 -10.19
C ILE A 250 -4.28 2.92 -9.96
N GLY A 251 -5.57 3.11 -10.30
CA GLY A 251 -6.29 4.37 -10.12
C GLY A 251 -6.23 5.33 -11.31
N VAL A 252 -5.29 5.15 -12.24
CA VAL A 252 -5.10 5.99 -13.43
C VAL A 252 -5.10 5.16 -14.71
N THR A 253 -5.21 5.81 -15.89
CA THR A 253 -5.11 5.08 -17.16
C THR A 253 -3.66 4.70 -17.47
N PRO A 254 -3.41 3.65 -18.29
CA PRO A 254 -2.06 3.29 -18.73
C PRO A 254 -1.31 4.45 -19.40
N SER A 255 -2.01 5.27 -20.19
CA SER A 255 -1.42 6.43 -20.87
C SER A 255 -1.02 7.53 -19.89
N ASP A 256 -1.87 7.81 -18.90
CA ASP A 256 -1.57 8.80 -17.86
C ASP A 256 -0.41 8.32 -16.99
N TYR A 257 -0.40 7.02 -16.68
CA TYR A 257 0.68 6.37 -15.94
C TYR A 257 2.02 6.53 -16.65
N ARG A 258 2.10 6.21 -17.96
CA ARG A 258 3.33 6.38 -18.74
C ARG A 258 3.83 7.81 -18.71
N ARG A 259 2.94 8.80 -18.87
CA ARG A 259 3.35 10.22 -18.83
C ARG A 259 4.00 10.63 -17.50
N SER A 260 3.71 9.95 -16.41
CA SER A 260 4.36 10.24 -15.12
C SER A 260 5.82 9.77 -15.07
N PHE A 261 6.26 8.92 -16.02
CA PHE A 261 7.63 8.41 -16.12
C PHE A 261 8.35 8.86 -17.40
N ALA A 262 7.66 9.46 -18.36
CA ALA A 262 8.31 10.11 -19.49
C ALA A 262 8.98 11.40 -18.99
N ALA A 263 10.32 11.41 -18.98
CA ALA A 263 11.15 12.56 -18.66
C ALA A 263 11.06 13.63 -19.74
#